data_9decc2b47fba07133798c3ee606dc7b8
#
_entry.id   9decc2b47fba07133798c3ee606dc7b8
#
_cell.length_a   1.000
_cell.length_b   1.000
_cell.length_c   1.000
_cell.angle_alpha   90.00
_cell.angle_beta   90.00
_cell.angle_gamma   90.00
#
_symmetry.space_group_name_H-M   'P 1'
#
loop_
_entity.id
_entity.type
_entity.pdbx_description
1 polymer ?
#
loop_
_entity_poly.entity_id
_entity_poly.type
_entity_poly.pdbx_seq_one_letter_code
_entity_poly.pdbx_strand_id
1 'polypeptide(L)'
;MDPHSPGLTGGVQNQPDFQAGIADHLSHFASEVPCFVVQAMEEYTTLTGREYHPVQTVWTEDADWILLGMGSVTDDAEAVASNLRNQGKRVGVVSVKLLHPFPEADVIRALQGKKAVTVLERSGTTALTQLVNQALYRSFENHHTERHPGIPGLSELPSVSTAIFGLGGHDLQPRHLVAAFENMISARNVPLYYLGSKFFSDSTSPEMNALQEQLKKAYPETVSKALENGEN
;
A
#
# COMPACT_ATOMS: atom_id res chain seq x y z
N MET A 1 20.68 -22.39 7.21
CA MET A 1 21.01 -23.81 6.97
C MET A 1 22.42 -24.07 7.53
N ASP A 2 22.54 -25.07 8.36
CA ASP A 2 23.86 -25.48 8.86
C ASP A 2 24.52 -26.45 7.85
N PRO A 3 25.67 -26.14 7.26
CA PRO A 3 26.35 -27.04 6.30
C PRO A 3 26.76 -28.37 6.91
N HIS A 4 26.93 -28.42 8.26
CA HIS A 4 27.31 -29.63 9.00
C HIS A 4 26.13 -30.50 9.42
N SER A 5 24.90 -29.95 9.29
CA SER A 5 23.63 -30.66 9.55
C SER A 5 22.60 -30.29 8.48
N PRO A 6 22.85 -30.76 7.23
CA PRO A 6 21.97 -30.42 6.11
C PRO A 6 20.58 -31.04 6.30
N GLY A 7 19.55 -30.22 6.31
CA GLY A 7 18.17 -30.69 6.28
C GLY A 7 17.72 -31.03 4.85
N LEU A 8 16.94 -32.07 4.68
CA LEU A 8 16.28 -32.37 3.43
C LEU A 8 15.02 -31.52 3.29
N THR A 9 14.98 -30.66 2.28
CA THR A 9 13.80 -29.84 1.96
C THR A 9 13.29 -30.20 0.56
N GLY A 10 11.98 -30.13 0.35
CA GLY A 10 11.36 -30.40 -0.96
C GLY A 10 11.21 -31.87 -1.33
N GLY A 11 11.41 -32.78 -0.38
CA GLY A 11 11.10 -34.20 -0.57
C GLY A 11 9.60 -34.43 -0.73
N VAL A 12 9.24 -35.53 -1.42
CA VAL A 12 7.84 -35.98 -1.50
C VAL A 12 7.40 -36.48 -0.12
N GLN A 13 6.36 -35.90 0.41
CA GLN A 13 5.77 -36.26 1.70
C GLN A 13 4.39 -36.87 1.49
N ASN A 14 3.99 -37.76 2.39
CA ASN A 14 2.61 -38.21 2.45
C ASN A 14 1.71 -37.12 3.05
N GLN A 15 0.39 -37.23 2.89
CA GLN A 15 -0.54 -36.21 3.34
C GLN A 15 -0.46 -35.90 4.85
N PRO A 16 -0.37 -36.87 5.79
CA PRO A 16 -0.24 -36.57 7.20
C PRO A 16 1.01 -35.77 7.55
N ASP A 17 2.16 -36.13 6.95
CA ASP A 17 3.42 -35.45 7.22
C ASP A 17 3.42 -34.01 6.64
N PHE A 18 2.84 -33.84 5.46
CA PHE A 18 2.65 -32.52 4.84
C PHE A 18 1.71 -31.65 5.66
N GLN A 19 0.61 -32.19 6.15
CA GLN A 19 -0.32 -31.48 7.02
C GLN A 19 0.32 -31.09 8.36
N ALA A 20 1.13 -31.97 8.96
CA ALA A 20 1.86 -31.67 10.19
C ALA A 20 2.86 -30.51 9.97
N GLY A 21 3.59 -30.52 8.85
CA GLY A 21 4.49 -29.43 8.50
C GLY A 21 3.79 -28.09 8.27
N ILE A 22 2.59 -28.09 7.64
CA ILE A 22 1.78 -26.88 7.50
C ILE A 22 1.30 -26.38 8.86
N ALA A 23 0.80 -27.27 9.72
CA ALA A 23 0.33 -26.90 11.05
C ALA A 23 1.47 -26.30 11.90
N ASP A 24 2.64 -26.90 11.85
CA ASP A 24 3.83 -26.38 12.53
C ASP A 24 4.26 -25.01 12.00
N HIS A 25 4.27 -24.85 10.66
CA HIS A 25 4.55 -23.57 10.04
C HIS A 25 3.58 -22.46 10.48
N LEU A 26 2.27 -22.75 10.46
CA LEU A 26 1.23 -21.76 10.80
C LEU A 26 1.19 -21.43 12.29
N SER A 27 1.37 -22.43 13.16
CA SER A 27 1.21 -22.26 14.61
C SER A 27 2.50 -21.81 15.31
N HIS A 28 3.67 -22.12 14.76
CA HIS A 28 4.95 -21.80 15.38
C HIS A 28 5.73 -20.76 14.58
N PHE A 29 6.14 -21.08 13.36
CA PHE A 29 7.01 -20.18 12.60
C PHE A 29 6.34 -18.86 12.21
N ALA A 30 5.11 -18.89 11.74
CA ALA A 30 4.42 -17.69 11.27
C ALA A 30 4.16 -16.68 12.41
N SER A 31 3.95 -17.16 13.63
CA SER A 31 3.74 -16.31 14.81
C SER A 31 5.02 -15.58 15.24
N GLU A 32 6.20 -16.17 14.99
CA GLU A 32 7.48 -15.60 15.38
C GLU A 32 8.05 -14.59 14.36
N VAL A 33 7.57 -14.63 13.11
CA VAL A 33 8.10 -13.76 12.03
C VAL A 33 8.08 -12.27 12.40
N PRO A 34 7.02 -11.68 13.00
CA PRO A 34 7.04 -10.26 13.36
C PRO A 34 8.20 -9.90 14.31
N CYS A 35 8.44 -10.76 15.32
CA CYS A 35 9.51 -10.56 16.29
C CYS A 35 10.89 -10.60 15.62
N PHE A 36 11.15 -11.61 14.80
CA PHE A 36 12.41 -11.74 14.06
C PHE A 36 12.66 -10.58 13.10
N VAL A 37 11.61 -10.08 12.43
CA VAL A 37 11.73 -8.93 11.52
C VAL A 37 12.12 -7.68 12.30
N VAL A 38 11.47 -7.40 13.43
CA VAL A 38 11.79 -6.24 14.26
C VAL A 38 13.23 -6.34 14.76
N GLN A 39 13.66 -7.49 15.29
CA GLN A 39 15.03 -7.71 15.73
C GLN A 39 16.04 -7.49 14.59
N ALA A 40 15.79 -8.04 13.41
CA ALA A 40 16.67 -7.87 12.26
C ALA A 40 16.77 -6.41 11.81
N MET A 41 15.65 -5.66 11.86
CA MET A 41 15.63 -4.23 11.56
C MET A 41 16.42 -3.42 12.59
N GLU A 42 16.34 -3.75 13.88
CA GLU A 42 17.11 -3.12 14.96
C GLU A 42 18.62 -3.40 14.79
N GLU A 43 19.00 -4.64 14.50
CA GLU A 43 20.40 -5.00 14.20
C GLU A 43 20.92 -4.22 12.98
N TYR A 44 20.12 -4.14 11.92
CA TYR A 44 20.47 -3.37 10.72
C TYR A 44 20.61 -1.88 11.01
N THR A 45 19.72 -1.32 11.83
CA THR A 45 19.80 0.07 12.31
C THR A 45 21.12 0.31 13.05
N THR A 46 21.50 -0.60 13.94
CA THR A 46 22.75 -0.52 14.70
C THR A 46 23.98 -0.54 13.78
N LEU A 47 23.95 -1.38 12.73
CA LEU A 47 25.05 -1.52 11.78
C LEU A 47 25.20 -0.35 10.83
N THR A 48 24.08 0.25 10.42
CA THR A 48 24.06 1.24 9.31
C THR A 48 23.74 2.67 9.74
N GLY A 49 23.21 2.85 10.96
CA GLY A 49 22.70 4.14 11.44
C GLY A 49 21.40 4.58 10.76
N ARG A 50 20.74 3.68 10.00
CA ARG A 50 19.45 3.96 9.34
C ARG A 50 18.36 3.23 10.08
N GLU A 51 17.34 3.98 10.52
CA GLU A 51 16.18 3.40 11.19
C GLU A 51 15.24 2.70 10.21
N TYR A 52 14.86 1.46 10.56
CA TYR A 52 13.89 0.67 9.82
C TYR A 52 12.84 0.11 10.77
N HIS A 53 11.58 0.19 10.33
CA HIS A 53 10.42 -0.35 11.05
C HIS A 53 9.50 -1.08 10.05
N PRO A 54 8.68 -2.04 10.48
CA PRO A 54 7.69 -2.69 9.62
C PRO A 54 6.75 -1.71 8.92
N VAL A 55 6.43 -0.62 9.59
CA VAL A 55 5.73 0.56 9.05
C VAL A 55 6.52 1.81 9.43
N GLN A 56 6.93 2.56 8.45
CA GLN A 56 7.61 3.84 8.63
C GLN A 56 6.66 4.99 8.34
N THR A 57 6.64 5.98 9.21
CA THR A 57 5.76 7.15 9.12
C THR A 57 6.55 8.42 8.97
N VAL A 58 6.09 9.32 8.11
CA VAL A 58 6.69 10.64 7.92
C VAL A 58 5.60 11.69 7.98
N TRP A 59 5.71 12.62 8.93
CA TRP A 59 4.76 13.71 9.20
C TRP A 59 3.31 13.25 9.40
N THR A 60 3.10 12.10 10.02
CA THR A 60 1.76 11.58 10.23
C THR A 60 1.07 12.16 11.45
N GLU A 61 1.79 12.71 12.43
CA GLU A 61 1.27 13.14 13.72
C GLU A 61 0.15 14.19 13.57
N ASP A 62 0.37 15.19 12.74
CA ASP A 62 -0.55 16.30 12.48
C ASP A 62 -1.24 16.26 11.12
N ALA A 63 -0.99 15.19 10.33
CA ALA A 63 -1.56 15.06 9.01
C ALA A 63 -3.04 14.72 9.03
N ASP A 64 -3.79 15.32 8.10
CA ASP A 64 -5.16 14.94 7.78
C ASP A 64 -5.23 13.90 6.66
N TRP A 65 -4.27 13.95 5.72
CA TRP A 65 -4.26 13.16 4.48
C TRP A 65 -2.96 12.39 4.35
N ILE A 66 -3.09 11.11 4.05
CA ILE A 66 -1.96 10.17 4.01
C ILE A 66 -1.84 9.53 2.62
N LEU A 67 -0.63 9.53 2.05
CA LEU A 67 -0.26 8.55 1.03
C LEU A 67 0.36 7.33 1.71
N LEU A 68 -0.17 6.16 1.42
CA LEU A 68 0.34 4.89 1.94
C LEU A 68 0.82 4.03 0.77
N GLY A 69 2.02 3.49 0.86
CA GLY A 69 2.59 2.67 -0.20
C GLY A 69 3.70 1.74 0.26
N MET A 70 4.31 1.06 -0.71
CA MET A 70 5.47 0.18 -0.52
C MET A 70 6.57 0.50 -1.52
N GLY A 71 7.83 0.41 -1.08
CA GLY A 71 9.01 0.59 -1.93
C GLY A 71 9.31 2.06 -2.24
N SER A 72 10.10 2.30 -3.28
CA SER A 72 10.65 3.62 -3.61
C SER A 72 9.63 4.72 -3.89
N VAL A 73 8.40 4.37 -4.25
CA VAL A 73 7.32 5.35 -4.42
C VAL A 73 7.07 6.17 -3.15
N THR A 74 7.35 5.61 -1.98
CA THR A 74 7.18 6.32 -0.71
C THR A 74 8.24 7.39 -0.51
N ASP A 75 9.45 7.21 -1.02
CA ASP A 75 10.52 8.21 -0.97
C ASP A 75 10.14 9.43 -1.85
N ASP A 76 9.59 9.19 -3.04
CA ASP A 76 9.05 10.25 -3.90
C ASP A 76 7.85 10.95 -3.23
N ALA A 77 6.98 10.18 -2.58
CA ALA A 77 5.84 10.73 -1.84
C ALA A 77 6.28 11.61 -0.66
N GLU A 78 7.37 11.26 0.03
CA GLU A 78 7.95 12.07 1.09
C GLU A 78 8.46 13.41 0.54
N ALA A 79 9.17 13.40 -0.58
CA ALA A 79 9.65 14.63 -1.20
C ALA A 79 8.49 15.57 -1.60
N VAL A 80 7.42 15.00 -2.17
CA VAL A 80 6.21 15.76 -2.52
C VAL A 80 5.49 16.27 -1.28
N ALA A 81 5.33 15.42 -0.25
CA ALA A 81 4.70 15.82 1.01
C ALA A 81 5.46 16.96 1.69
N SER A 82 6.80 16.92 1.69
CA SER A 82 7.65 18.03 2.19
C SER A 82 7.31 19.35 1.51
N ASN A 83 7.21 19.36 0.18
CA ASN A 83 6.85 20.55 -0.58
C ASN A 83 5.44 21.05 -0.25
N LEU A 84 4.46 20.16 -0.18
CA LEU A 84 3.08 20.53 0.15
C LEU A 84 2.94 21.04 1.58
N ARG A 85 3.71 20.51 2.52
CA ARG A 85 3.77 21.01 3.91
C ARG A 85 4.32 22.41 4.00
N ASN A 86 5.34 22.75 3.20
CA ASN A 86 5.84 24.12 3.09
C ASN A 86 4.76 25.10 2.57
N GLN A 87 3.73 24.60 1.89
CA GLN A 87 2.55 25.34 1.46
C GLN A 87 1.40 25.31 2.48
N GLY A 88 1.64 24.78 3.68
CA GLY A 88 0.65 24.71 4.78
C GLY A 88 -0.33 23.54 4.67
N LYS A 89 -0.10 22.54 3.80
CA LYS A 89 -0.95 21.35 3.71
C LYS A 89 -0.57 20.33 4.79
N ARG A 90 -1.56 19.78 5.50
CA ARG A 90 -1.35 18.76 6.54
C ARG A 90 -1.36 17.36 5.92
N VAL A 91 -0.29 17.02 5.24
CA VAL A 91 -0.09 15.75 4.52
C VAL A 91 1.03 14.94 5.15
N GLY A 92 0.94 13.62 5.08
CA GLY A 92 1.94 12.70 5.59
C GLY A 92 2.05 11.45 4.71
N VAL A 93 3.06 10.63 4.98
CA VAL A 93 3.35 9.41 4.24
C VAL A 93 3.50 8.23 5.20
N VAL A 94 2.95 7.09 4.78
CA VAL A 94 3.11 5.79 5.47
C VAL A 94 3.76 4.82 4.48
N SER A 95 4.93 4.31 4.85
CA SER A 95 5.67 3.32 4.07
C SER A 95 5.59 1.96 4.74
N VAL A 96 4.93 1.01 4.11
CA VAL A 96 4.85 -0.38 4.57
C VAL A 96 6.10 -1.11 4.09
N LYS A 97 6.91 -1.64 5.01
CA LYS A 97 8.15 -2.39 4.71
C LYS A 97 7.94 -3.89 4.83
N LEU A 98 6.98 -4.34 5.64
CA LEU A 98 6.62 -5.75 5.84
C LEU A 98 5.24 -6.02 5.25
N LEU A 99 5.16 -6.84 4.19
CA LEU A 99 3.89 -7.19 3.57
C LEU A 99 3.23 -8.40 4.25
N HIS A 100 4.03 -9.36 4.69
CA HIS A 100 3.50 -10.58 5.29
C HIS A 100 4.41 -11.10 6.43
N PRO A 101 3.87 -11.29 7.64
CA PRO A 101 2.51 -10.92 8.05
C PRO A 101 2.29 -9.41 7.99
N PHE A 102 1.10 -8.98 7.59
CA PHE A 102 0.80 -7.55 7.47
C PHE A 102 0.76 -6.88 8.85
N PRO A 103 1.46 -5.76 9.04
CA PRO A 103 1.57 -5.10 10.36
C PRO A 103 0.32 -4.25 10.64
N GLU A 104 -0.83 -4.90 10.79
CA GLU A 104 -2.14 -4.25 10.92
C GLU A 104 -2.16 -3.20 12.03
N ALA A 105 -1.63 -3.54 13.20
CA ALA A 105 -1.65 -2.64 14.35
C ALA A 105 -0.87 -1.33 14.09
N ASP A 106 0.28 -1.43 13.43
CA ASP A 106 1.13 -0.26 13.15
C ASP A 106 0.49 0.61 12.05
N VAL A 107 -0.08 -0.02 11.02
CA VAL A 107 -0.85 0.71 10.00
C VAL A 107 -2.03 1.44 10.62
N ILE A 108 -2.78 0.79 11.51
CA ILE A 108 -3.92 1.42 12.19
C ILE A 108 -3.48 2.58 13.07
N ARG A 109 -2.39 2.45 13.84
CA ARG A 109 -1.83 3.58 14.61
C ARG A 109 -1.48 4.77 13.73
N ALA A 110 -0.87 4.51 12.57
CA ALA A 110 -0.51 5.56 11.61
C ALA A 110 -1.74 6.24 10.98
N LEU A 111 -2.85 5.52 10.83
CA LEU A 111 -4.09 6.02 10.22
C LEU A 111 -5.11 6.57 11.24
N GLN A 112 -4.83 6.49 12.54
CA GLN A 112 -5.72 6.99 13.57
C GLN A 112 -5.95 8.50 13.45
N GLY A 113 -7.21 8.93 13.42
CA GLY A 113 -7.62 10.33 13.34
C GLY A 113 -7.37 10.99 11.98
N LYS A 114 -7.05 10.22 10.94
CA LYS A 114 -6.87 10.74 9.58
C LYS A 114 -8.21 10.90 8.86
N LYS A 115 -8.31 11.92 8.00
CA LYS A 115 -9.52 12.17 7.20
C LYS A 115 -9.59 11.23 5.99
N ALA A 116 -8.46 11.05 5.31
CA ALA A 116 -8.37 10.19 4.15
C ALA A 116 -6.97 9.58 3.97
N VAL A 117 -6.94 8.41 3.35
CA VAL A 117 -5.73 7.72 2.90
C VAL A 117 -5.88 7.30 1.46
N THR A 118 -4.86 7.57 0.66
CA THR A 118 -4.72 6.99 -0.68
C THR A 118 -3.65 5.91 -0.65
N VAL A 119 -4.04 4.68 -1.01
CA VAL A 119 -3.11 3.57 -1.15
C VAL A 119 -2.52 3.57 -2.56
N LEU A 120 -1.19 3.62 -2.63
CA LEU A 120 -0.43 3.58 -3.88
C LEU A 120 -0.17 2.14 -4.29
N GLU A 121 -0.69 1.73 -5.44
CA GLU A 121 -0.62 0.37 -5.96
C GLU A 121 0.10 0.34 -7.31
N ARG A 122 1.11 -0.52 -7.41
CA ARG A 122 1.78 -0.77 -8.70
C ARG A 122 1.13 -1.90 -9.50
N SER A 123 0.01 -2.38 -9.05
CA SER A 123 -0.73 -3.52 -9.64
C SER A 123 -2.22 -3.23 -9.70
N GLY A 124 -2.85 -3.62 -10.79
CA GLY A 124 -4.31 -3.54 -10.93
C GLY A 124 -5.10 -4.47 -9.98
N THR A 125 -4.42 -5.37 -9.26
CA THR A 125 -5.06 -6.27 -8.28
C THR A 125 -5.36 -5.64 -6.94
N THR A 126 -4.85 -4.42 -6.67
CA THR A 126 -5.12 -3.63 -5.44
C THR A 126 -4.87 -4.41 -4.13
N ALA A 127 -3.81 -5.22 -4.09
CA ALA A 127 -3.55 -6.15 -2.99
C ALA A 127 -3.25 -5.42 -1.66
N LEU A 128 -2.46 -4.35 -1.69
CA LEU A 128 -2.16 -3.55 -0.50
C LEU A 128 -3.41 -2.84 0.02
N THR A 129 -4.24 -2.31 -0.88
CA THR A 129 -5.52 -1.68 -0.52
C THR A 129 -6.45 -2.67 0.20
N GLN A 130 -6.48 -3.93 -0.25
CA GLN A 130 -7.29 -4.97 0.40
C GLN A 130 -6.80 -5.23 1.83
N LEU A 131 -5.48 -5.31 2.05
CA LEU A 131 -4.89 -5.50 3.37
C LEU A 131 -5.17 -4.30 4.29
N VAL A 132 -5.06 -3.07 3.77
CA VAL A 132 -5.39 -1.85 4.53
C VAL A 132 -6.88 -1.83 4.91
N ASN A 133 -7.77 -2.13 3.96
CA ASN A 133 -9.21 -2.19 4.23
C ASN A 133 -9.55 -3.28 5.25
N GLN A 134 -8.89 -4.45 5.20
CA GLN A 134 -9.07 -5.50 6.19
C GLN A 134 -8.63 -5.04 7.58
N ALA A 135 -7.47 -4.38 7.69
CA ALA A 135 -6.99 -3.85 8.96
C ALA A 135 -7.94 -2.78 9.53
N LEU A 136 -8.43 -1.87 8.69
CA LEU A 136 -9.42 -0.85 9.08
C LEU A 136 -10.73 -1.48 9.54
N TYR A 137 -11.23 -2.49 8.83
CA TYR A 137 -12.46 -3.20 9.22
C TYR A 137 -12.31 -3.88 10.59
N ARG A 138 -11.21 -4.61 10.80
CA ARG A 138 -10.91 -5.25 12.09
C ARG A 138 -10.75 -4.24 13.22
N SER A 139 -10.13 -3.12 12.94
CA SER A 139 -9.99 -2.02 13.89
C SER A 139 -11.35 -1.42 14.27
N PHE A 140 -12.25 -1.23 13.30
CA PHE A 140 -13.59 -0.76 13.55
C PHE A 140 -14.41 -1.76 14.38
N GLU A 141 -14.32 -3.06 14.11
CA GLU A 141 -14.93 -4.10 14.96
C GLU A 141 -14.37 -4.04 16.39
N ASN A 142 -13.06 -3.86 16.55
CA ASN A 142 -12.42 -3.80 17.87
C ASN A 142 -12.84 -2.60 18.71
N HIS A 143 -13.30 -1.53 18.11
CA HIS A 143 -13.86 -0.42 18.87
C HIS A 143 -15.06 -0.86 19.74
N HIS A 144 -15.76 -1.92 19.33
CA HIS A 144 -16.96 -2.42 20.01
C HIS A 144 -16.79 -3.81 20.66
N THR A 145 -15.86 -4.64 20.21
CA THR A 145 -15.89 -6.09 20.50
C THR A 145 -14.59 -6.70 21.00
N GLU A 146 -13.45 -6.07 20.84
CA GLU A 146 -12.11 -6.60 21.15
C GLU A 146 -11.83 -7.98 20.50
N ARG A 147 -12.42 -8.26 19.34
CA ARG A 147 -12.29 -9.57 18.64
C ARG A 147 -10.91 -9.82 18.04
N HIS A 148 -10.15 -8.79 17.77
CA HIS A 148 -8.86 -8.85 17.07
C HIS A 148 -7.74 -8.40 18.02
N PRO A 149 -7.12 -9.31 18.80
CA PRO A 149 -6.11 -8.96 19.80
C PRO A 149 -4.95 -8.18 19.18
N GLY A 150 -4.53 -7.11 19.86
CA GLY A 150 -3.39 -6.30 19.44
C GLY A 150 -3.69 -5.23 18.39
N ILE A 151 -4.85 -5.22 17.74
CA ILE A 151 -5.24 -4.18 16.79
C ILE A 151 -5.97 -3.06 17.56
N PRO A 152 -5.53 -1.78 17.49
CA PRO A 152 -6.23 -0.68 18.12
C PRO A 152 -7.65 -0.48 17.55
N GLY A 153 -8.63 -0.17 18.39
CA GLY A 153 -10.00 0.12 17.97
C GLY A 153 -10.16 1.57 17.49
N LEU A 154 -10.71 1.77 16.30
CA LEU A 154 -11.04 3.08 15.75
C LEU A 154 -12.56 3.31 15.73
N SER A 155 -13.00 4.43 16.32
CA SER A 155 -14.41 4.87 16.27
C SER A 155 -14.80 5.43 14.90
N GLU A 156 -13.85 6.01 14.19
CA GLU A 156 -14.03 6.62 12.85
C GLU A 156 -12.95 6.10 11.90
N LEU A 157 -13.37 5.77 10.68
CA LEU A 157 -12.48 5.30 9.63
C LEU A 157 -12.13 6.44 8.67
N PRO A 158 -10.87 6.55 8.20
CA PRO A 158 -10.53 7.44 7.11
C PRO A 158 -11.23 7.02 5.82
N SER A 159 -11.51 7.97 4.94
CA SER A 159 -11.89 7.65 3.56
C SER A 159 -10.71 6.99 2.85
N VAL A 160 -10.92 5.85 2.19
CA VAL A 160 -9.87 5.11 1.48
C VAL A 160 -10.04 5.28 -0.01
N SER A 161 -8.97 5.64 -0.69
CA SER A 161 -8.88 5.61 -2.15
C SER A 161 -7.67 4.81 -2.60
N THR A 162 -7.70 4.32 -3.83
CA THR A 162 -6.63 3.56 -4.46
C THR A 162 -6.11 4.30 -5.68
N ALA A 163 -4.82 4.53 -5.73
CA ALA A 163 -4.14 5.12 -6.86
C ALA A 163 -3.23 4.07 -7.51
N ILE A 164 -3.57 3.64 -8.71
CA ILE A 164 -2.78 2.68 -9.48
C ILE A 164 -1.76 3.43 -10.33
N PHE A 165 -0.49 3.03 -10.25
CA PHE A 165 0.60 3.67 -10.98
C PHE A 165 1.55 2.66 -11.62
N GLY A 166 2.41 3.12 -12.52
CA GLY A 166 3.51 2.34 -13.08
C GLY A 166 3.08 1.21 -14.02
N LEU A 167 1.83 1.20 -14.49
CA LEU A 167 1.36 0.22 -15.45
C LEU A 167 2.11 0.36 -16.78
N GLY A 168 2.47 -0.79 -17.39
CA GLY A 168 3.22 -0.79 -18.63
C GLY A 168 4.63 -0.18 -18.53
N GLY A 169 5.17 -0.01 -17.32
CA GLY A 169 6.49 0.59 -17.09
C GLY A 169 6.51 2.12 -17.15
N HIS A 170 5.35 2.77 -17.15
CA HIS A 170 5.29 4.23 -17.10
C HIS A 170 5.86 4.79 -15.78
N ASP A 171 6.70 5.79 -15.89
CA ASP A 171 7.31 6.45 -14.75
C ASP A 171 6.28 7.25 -13.95
N LEU A 172 6.34 7.13 -12.63
CA LEU A 172 5.61 7.99 -11.73
C LEU A 172 6.36 9.32 -11.58
N GLN A 173 5.68 10.42 -11.85
CA GLN A 173 6.23 11.75 -11.71
C GLN A 173 5.73 12.43 -10.42
N PRO A 174 6.48 13.37 -9.80
CA PRO A 174 6.05 14.09 -8.60
C PRO A 174 4.65 14.73 -8.72
N ARG A 175 4.30 15.26 -9.89
CA ARG A 175 2.97 15.83 -10.18
C ARG A 175 1.83 14.83 -9.98
N HIS A 176 2.07 13.54 -10.25
CA HIS A 176 1.07 12.49 -10.06
C HIS A 176 0.78 12.28 -8.57
N LEU A 177 1.81 12.37 -7.72
CA LEU A 177 1.66 12.28 -6.27
C LEU A 177 0.99 13.53 -5.69
N VAL A 178 1.26 14.72 -6.25
CA VAL A 178 0.50 15.94 -5.94
C VAL A 178 -0.99 15.73 -6.26
N ALA A 179 -1.31 15.20 -7.45
CA ALA A 179 -2.69 14.92 -7.83
C ALA A 179 -3.38 13.90 -6.90
N ALA A 180 -2.63 12.92 -6.38
CA ALA A 180 -3.14 11.97 -5.39
C ALA A 180 -3.50 12.65 -4.06
N PHE A 181 -2.67 13.57 -3.56
CA PHE A 181 -3.01 14.38 -2.39
C PHE A 181 -4.21 15.29 -2.67
N GLU A 182 -4.26 15.96 -3.82
CA GLU A 182 -5.35 16.85 -4.20
C GLU A 182 -6.68 16.11 -4.32
N ASN A 183 -6.68 14.85 -4.79
CA ASN A 183 -7.88 14.01 -4.81
C ASN A 183 -8.48 13.82 -3.41
N MET A 184 -7.64 13.64 -2.38
CA MET A 184 -8.10 13.53 -0.99
C MET A 184 -8.58 14.86 -0.42
N ILE A 185 -7.90 15.96 -0.77
CA ILE A 185 -8.18 17.32 -0.26
C ILE A 185 -9.45 17.88 -0.89
N SER A 186 -9.68 17.57 -2.16
CA SER A 186 -10.85 18.07 -2.91
C SER A 186 -12.12 17.28 -2.58
N ALA A 187 -13.27 17.93 -2.79
CA ALA A 187 -14.56 17.27 -2.64
C ALA A 187 -14.82 16.12 -3.64
N ARG A 188 -13.95 15.92 -4.63
CA ARG A 188 -14.09 14.85 -5.63
C ARG A 188 -13.88 13.48 -5.06
N ASN A 189 -12.81 13.28 -4.23
CA ASN A 189 -12.44 12.05 -3.55
C ASN A 189 -12.76 10.76 -4.36
N VAL A 190 -12.17 10.65 -5.54
CA VAL A 190 -12.38 9.51 -6.44
C VAL A 190 -11.81 8.25 -5.78
N PRO A 191 -12.59 7.17 -5.61
CA PRO A 191 -12.16 6.00 -4.82
C PRO A 191 -11.11 5.12 -5.52
N LEU A 192 -11.10 5.10 -6.86
CA LEU A 192 -10.12 4.34 -7.66
C LEU A 192 -9.74 5.15 -8.89
N TYR A 193 -8.45 5.36 -9.08
CA TYR A 193 -7.92 6.14 -10.21
C TYR A 193 -6.50 5.69 -10.59
N TYR A 194 -6.04 6.19 -11.74
CA TYR A 194 -4.75 5.83 -12.31
C TYR A 194 -3.85 7.06 -12.38
N LEU A 195 -2.59 6.90 -12.00
CA LEU A 195 -1.57 7.94 -12.03
C LEU A 195 -0.62 7.70 -13.21
N GLY A 196 -0.43 8.72 -14.03
CA GLY A 196 0.51 8.70 -15.14
C GLY A 196 0.18 7.71 -16.27
N SER A 197 -1.01 7.12 -16.28
CA SER A 197 -1.44 6.16 -17.29
C SER A 197 -2.42 6.79 -18.25
N LYS A 198 -2.06 6.81 -19.52
CA LYS A 198 -2.97 7.16 -20.62
C LYS A 198 -3.54 5.85 -21.19
N PHE A 199 -4.82 5.58 -20.95
CA PHE A 199 -5.47 4.40 -21.52
C PHE A 199 -5.78 4.55 -23.00
N PHE A 200 -5.96 5.79 -23.43
CA PHE A 200 -6.32 6.12 -24.80
C PHE A 200 -5.47 7.31 -25.24
N SER A 201 -4.30 7.02 -25.81
CA SER A 201 -3.41 8.03 -26.41
C SER A 201 -3.52 7.95 -27.93
N ASP A 202 -3.38 9.07 -28.60
CA ASP A 202 -3.29 9.09 -30.07
C ASP A 202 -2.16 8.17 -30.54
N SER A 203 -2.48 7.28 -31.48
CA SER A 203 -1.52 6.38 -32.10
C SER A 203 -1.25 6.83 -33.54
N THR A 204 -0.06 6.54 -34.04
CA THR A 204 0.27 6.71 -35.46
C THR A 204 -0.38 5.66 -36.35
N SER A 205 -0.91 4.57 -35.76
CA SER A 205 -1.63 3.51 -36.47
C SER A 205 -3.14 3.81 -36.52
N PRO A 206 -3.73 3.92 -37.72
CA PRO A 206 -5.17 4.10 -37.88
C PRO A 206 -5.99 2.95 -37.28
N GLU A 207 -5.48 1.69 -37.38
CA GLU A 207 -6.15 0.52 -36.81
C GLU A 207 -6.21 0.60 -35.30
N MET A 208 -5.13 1.05 -34.66
CA MET A 208 -5.08 1.23 -33.21
C MET A 208 -6.04 2.31 -32.76
N ASN A 209 -6.11 3.44 -33.47
CA ASN A 209 -7.06 4.49 -33.16
C ASN A 209 -8.52 4.03 -33.31
N ALA A 210 -8.83 3.26 -34.34
CA ALA A 210 -10.16 2.67 -34.53
C ALA A 210 -10.51 1.69 -33.39
N LEU A 211 -9.57 0.84 -32.96
CA LEU A 211 -9.74 -0.05 -31.82
C LEU A 211 -9.99 0.74 -30.52
N GLN A 212 -9.22 1.80 -30.27
CA GLN A 212 -9.40 2.65 -29.09
C GLN A 212 -10.79 3.29 -29.05
N GLU A 213 -11.29 3.78 -30.18
CA GLU A 213 -12.64 4.35 -30.26
C GLU A 213 -13.73 3.31 -29.99
N GLN A 214 -13.54 2.06 -30.45
CA GLN A 214 -14.45 0.97 -30.11
C GLN A 214 -14.41 0.66 -28.60
N LEU A 215 -13.23 0.61 -27.98
CA LEU A 215 -13.06 0.36 -26.55
C LEU A 215 -13.65 1.49 -25.70
N LYS A 216 -13.48 2.76 -26.07
CA LYS A 216 -14.12 3.90 -25.39
C LYS A 216 -15.66 3.78 -25.39
N LYS A 217 -16.23 3.32 -26.50
CA LYS A 217 -17.69 3.11 -26.60
C LYS A 217 -18.18 1.92 -25.81
N ALA A 218 -17.40 0.83 -25.81
CA ALA A 218 -17.76 -0.40 -25.13
C ALA A 218 -17.57 -0.32 -23.60
N TYR A 219 -16.57 0.46 -23.14
CA TYR A 219 -16.18 0.55 -21.73
C TYR A 219 -15.98 2.01 -21.28
N PRO A 220 -17.03 2.84 -21.28
CA PRO A 220 -16.93 4.27 -20.96
C PRO A 220 -16.42 4.50 -19.52
N GLU A 221 -16.65 3.58 -18.61
CA GLU A 221 -16.14 3.64 -17.24
C GLU A 221 -14.61 3.60 -17.14
N THR A 222 -13.93 3.03 -18.13
CA THR A 222 -12.45 3.01 -18.16
C THR A 222 -11.90 4.41 -18.44
N VAL A 223 -12.59 5.19 -19.27
CA VAL A 223 -12.22 6.58 -19.57
C VAL A 223 -12.41 7.47 -18.34
N SER A 224 -13.51 7.27 -17.63
CA SER A 224 -13.85 8.09 -16.44
C SER A 224 -12.93 7.83 -15.23
N LYS A 225 -12.29 6.67 -15.18
CA LYS A 225 -11.34 6.30 -14.10
C LYS A 225 -9.93 6.87 -14.30
N ALA A 226 -9.59 7.29 -15.51
CA ALA A 226 -8.35 8.01 -15.73
C ALA A 226 -8.47 9.40 -15.12
N LEU A 227 -7.70 9.71 -14.08
CA LEU A 227 -7.53 11.09 -13.67
C LEU A 227 -6.65 11.77 -14.72
N GLU A 228 -7.26 12.63 -15.52
CA GLU A 228 -6.58 13.46 -16.50
C GLU A 228 -5.60 14.47 -15.86
N ASN A 229 -5.55 14.53 -14.55
CA ASN A 229 -4.87 15.57 -13.76
C ASN A 229 -3.37 15.39 -13.59
N GLY A 230 -2.74 14.47 -14.27
CA GLY A 230 -1.28 14.39 -14.31
C GLY A 230 -0.64 15.20 -15.42
N GLU A 231 -1.39 15.90 -16.27
CA GLU A 231 -0.88 16.45 -17.52
C GLU A 231 -1.30 17.91 -17.82
N ASN A 232 -1.73 18.67 -16.81
CA ASN A 232 -1.90 20.13 -16.98
C ASN A 232 -0.75 20.88 -16.33
#